data_9d171fa92145cda03b7886ae86893cb9
#
_entry.id   9d171fa92145cda03b7886ae86893cb9
#
_cell.length_a   1.000
_cell.length_b   1.000
_cell.length_c   1.000
_cell.angle_alpha   90.00
_cell.angle_beta   90.00
_cell.angle_gamma   90.00
#
_symmetry.space_group_name_H-M   'P 1'
#
loop_
_entity.id
_entity.type
_entity.pdbx_description
1 polymer ?
#
loop_
_entity_poly.entity_id
_entity_poly.type
_entity_poly.pdbx_seq_one_letter_code
_entity_poly.pdbx_strand_id
1 'polypeptide(L)'
;VRIGNGRIGAMVFGGIEEETIALNESSMWSGQYDENQEIPFGKERMNELRKFFFEGKIQEGNQIAGEFLHGNGHSFGTHLPIGDLKLTFSYPENTVSNYRRSLDLGTAISTTNYTIGDVNYVRECFATNPDDVLVLRMSASKKKAINAKLSLSMLRESEISTDGNQLIFEGTVNFPKQGPGGVSFQ
;
A
#
# COMPACT_ATOMS: atom_id res chain seq x y z
N VAL A 1 -0.70 -10.97 6.05
CA VAL A 1 -1.82 -11.25 5.14
C VAL A 1 -2.09 -9.98 4.32
N ARG A 2 -2.38 -10.15 3.02
CA ARG A 2 -2.70 -9.03 2.11
C ARG A 2 -4.21 -9.01 1.88
N ILE A 3 -4.79 -7.83 1.91
CA ILE A 3 -6.21 -7.56 1.61
C ILE A 3 -6.30 -6.32 0.73
N GLY A 4 -7.39 -6.16 0.00
CA GLY A 4 -7.62 -4.98 -0.85
C GLY A 4 -8.88 -5.10 -1.70
N ASN A 5 -9.33 -3.98 -2.24
CA ASN A 5 -10.51 -3.87 -3.09
C ASN A 5 -10.21 -3.45 -4.54
N GLY A 6 -8.92 -3.35 -4.90
CA GLY A 6 -8.44 -2.84 -6.19
C GLY A 6 -7.97 -1.39 -6.15
N ARG A 7 -8.45 -0.56 -5.21
CA ARG A 7 -7.99 0.81 -4.98
C ARG A 7 -7.16 0.94 -3.71
N ILE A 8 -7.72 0.52 -2.58
CA ILE A 8 -7.04 0.49 -1.29
C ILE A 8 -6.52 -0.90 -1.03
N GLY A 9 -5.30 -1.00 -0.55
CA GLY A 9 -4.66 -2.24 -0.14
C GLY A 9 -4.03 -2.13 1.24
N ALA A 10 -3.98 -3.25 1.95
CA ALA A 10 -3.32 -3.33 3.23
C ALA A 10 -2.58 -4.66 3.43
N MET A 11 -1.47 -4.58 4.18
CA MET A 11 -0.78 -5.76 4.68
C MET A 11 -0.93 -5.82 6.20
N VAL A 12 -1.69 -6.79 6.67
CA VAL A 12 -1.94 -7.05 8.09
C VAL A 12 -0.87 -8.01 8.61
N PHE A 13 -0.07 -7.58 9.58
CA PHE A 13 1.04 -8.38 10.10
C PHE A 13 0.59 -9.39 11.18
N GLY A 14 -0.43 -9.08 11.95
CA GLY A 14 -1.00 -9.96 12.97
C GLY A 14 -0.20 -10.00 14.26
N GLY A 15 0.52 -8.94 14.59
CA GLY A 15 1.21 -8.82 15.86
C GLY A 15 0.23 -8.69 17.03
N ILE A 16 0.60 -9.05 18.24
CA ILE A 16 -0.29 -9.07 19.42
C ILE A 16 -0.14 -7.78 20.23
N GLU A 17 1.03 -7.51 20.75
CA GLU A 17 1.30 -6.29 21.51
C GLU A 17 1.38 -5.06 20.57
N GLU A 18 1.95 -5.27 19.41
CA GLU A 18 2.01 -4.27 18.34
C GLU A 18 1.47 -4.87 17.04
N GLU A 19 0.42 -4.29 16.50
CA GLU A 19 -0.06 -4.58 15.14
C GLU A 19 0.42 -3.49 14.20
N THR A 20 0.90 -3.90 13.05
CA THR A 20 1.19 -3.00 11.93
C THR A 20 0.28 -3.36 10.78
N ILE A 21 -0.37 -2.36 10.21
CA ILE A 21 -1.13 -2.48 8.97
C ILE A 21 -0.49 -1.51 7.98
N ALA A 22 0.31 -2.04 7.04
CA ALA A 22 0.92 -1.24 6.00
C ALA A 22 -0.13 -0.91 4.93
N LEU A 23 -0.30 0.37 4.63
CA LEU A 23 -1.37 0.90 3.79
C LEU A 23 -0.85 1.29 2.42
N ASN A 24 -1.64 1.02 1.40
CA ASN A 24 -1.43 1.44 0.03
C ASN A 24 -2.74 1.94 -0.59
N GLU A 25 -2.60 2.89 -1.51
CA GLU A 25 -3.68 3.37 -2.36
C GLU A 25 -3.13 3.55 -3.79
N SER A 26 -3.91 3.15 -4.79
CA SER A 26 -3.45 2.97 -6.18
C SER A 26 -3.02 4.26 -6.87
N SER A 27 -3.51 5.43 -6.44
CA SER A 27 -3.14 6.73 -7.00
C SER A 27 -1.91 7.37 -6.36
N MET A 28 -1.39 6.79 -5.26
CA MET A 28 -0.15 7.26 -4.62
C MET A 28 1.07 6.96 -5.50
N TRP A 29 1.37 7.89 -6.39
CA TRP A 29 2.41 7.76 -7.40
C TRP A 29 3.32 8.99 -7.43
N SER A 30 4.65 8.82 -7.47
CA SER A 30 5.60 9.92 -7.40
C SER A 30 5.75 10.73 -8.69
N GLY A 31 5.29 10.20 -9.80
CA GLY A 31 5.38 10.86 -11.12
C GLY A 31 4.15 11.67 -11.43
N GLN A 32 4.30 12.60 -12.36
CA GLN A 32 3.19 13.33 -12.98
C GLN A 32 3.11 13.00 -14.46
N TYR A 33 1.93 13.15 -15.03
CA TYR A 33 1.76 13.12 -16.47
C TYR A 33 2.52 14.31 -17.10
N ASP A 34 3.37 14.01 -18.06
CA ASP A 34 4.08 14.97 -18.88
C ASP A 34 3.84 14.63 -20.36
N GLU A 35 3.16 15.48 -21.07
CA GLU A 35 2.85 15.31 -22.49
C GLU A 35 4.10 15.23 -23.39
N ASN A 36 5.25 15.70 -22.89
CA ASN A 36 6.52 15.65 -23.60
C ASN A 36 7.33 14.36 -23.35
N GLN A 37 6.79 13.42 -22.58
CA GLN A 37 7.47 12.15 -22.28
C GLN A 37 7.43 11.15 -23.42
N GLU A 38 6.53 11.31 -24.36
CA GLU A 38 6.44 10.41 -25.50
C GLU A 38 7.52 10.71 -26.54
N ILE A 39 8.29 9.70 -26.93
CA ILE A 39 9.18 9.75 -28.07
C ILE A 39 8.36 9.36 -29.30
N PRO A 40 8.16 10.27 -30.27
CA PRO A 40 7.41 9.94 -31.47
C PRO A 40 8.09 8.82 -32.24
N PHE A 41 7.39 7.72 -32.42
CA PHE A 41 7.82 6.66 -33.35
C PHE A 41 6.63 6.13 -34.15
N GLY A 42 6.89 5.78 -35.41
CA GLY A 42 5.87 5.31 -36.31
C GLY A 42 5.90 3.79 -36.50
N LYS A 43 4.90 3.31 -37.25
CA LYS A 43 4.77 1.90 -37.65
C LYS A 43 6.03 1.38 -38.36
N GLU A 44 6.65 2.24 -39.18
CA GLU A 44 7.85 1.89 -39.95
C GLU A 44 9.01 1.53 -39.03
N ARG A 45 9.25 2.33 -38.00
CA ARG A 45 10.34 2.09 -37.03
C ARG A 45 10.09 0.83 -36.18
N MET A 46 8.83 0.55 -35.84
CA MET A 46 8.47 -0.69 -35.20
C MET A 46 8.68 -1.91 -36.12
N ASN A 47 8.40 -1.80 -37.40
CA ASN A 47 8.64 -2.86 -38.36
C ASN A 47 10.14 -3.11 -38.58
N GLU A 48 10.94 -2.07 -38.60
CA GLU A 48 12.41 -2.15 -38.65
C GLU A 48 12.94 -2.90 -37.44
N LEU A 49 12.50 -2.52 -36.23
CA LEU A 49 12.86 -3.23 -35.00
C LEU A 49 12.53 -4.71 -35.05
N ARG A 50 11.31 -5.06 -35.46
CA ARG A 50 10.88 -6.45 -35.61
C ARG A 50 11.77 -7.23 -36.59
N LYS A 51 12.23 -6.60 -37.68
CA LYS A 51 13.10 -7.23 -38.65
C LYS A 51 14.44 -7.66 -38.04
N PHE A 52 15.05 -6.83 -37.18
CA PHE A 52 16.26 -7.22 -36.45
C PHE A 52 16.07 -8.50 -35.63
N PHE A 53 14.97 -8.60 -34.91
CA PHE A 53 14.67 -9.80 -34.11
C PHE A 53 14.40 -11.02 -34.99
N PHE A 54 13.68 -10.90 -36.10
CA PHE A 54 13.46 -12.00 -37.04
C PHE A 54 14.73 -12.45 -37.74
N GLU A 55 15.70 -11.57 -37.94
CA GLU A 55 17.02 -11.90 -38.50
C GLU A 55 18.00 -12.45 -37.44
N GLY A 56 17.56 -12.60 -36.19
CA GLY A 56 18.40 -13.07 -35.07
C GLY A 56 19.41 -12.05 -34.54
N LYS A 57 19.31 -10.79 -34.97
CA LYS A 57 20.16 -9.67 -34.53
C LYS A 57 19.62 -9.08 -33.21
N ILE A 58 19.69 -9.88 -32.16
CA ILE A 58 19.04 -9.55 -30.87
C ILE A 58 19.68 -8.32 -30.20
N GLN A 59 21.00 -8.20 -30.27
CA GLN A 59 21.71 -7.08 -29.59
C GLN A 59 21.41 -5.75 -30.26
N GLU A 60 21.46 -5.71 -31.59
CA GLU A 60 21.12 -4.52 -32.38
C GLU A 60 19.63 -4.16 -32.18
N GLY A 61 18.74 -5.14 -32.19
CA GLY A 61 17.33 -4.94 -31.89
C GLY A 61 17.09 -4.33 -30.50
N ASN A 62 17.76 -4.84 -29.46
CA ASN A 62 17.66 -4.29 -28.11
C ASN A 62 18.22 -2.86 -28.00
N GLN A 63 19.32 -2.57 -28.70
CA GLN A 63 19.88 -1.23 -28.73
C GLN A 63 18.89 -0.23 -29.33
N ILE A 64 18.33 -0.55 -30.50
CA ILE A 64 17.33 0.27 -31.19
C ILE A 64 16.05 0.41 -30.34
N ALA A 65 15.59 -0.68 -29.71
CA ALA A 65 14.45 -0.65 -28.81
C ALA A 65 14.67 0.34 -27.66
N GLY A 66 15.88 0.35 -27.08
CA GLY A 66 16.26 1.27 -26.03
C GLY A 66 16.22 2.76 -26.43
N GLU A 67 16.21 3.08 -27.71
CA GLU A 67 16.15 4.48 -28.18
C GLU A 67 14.74 5.05 -28.21
N PHE A 68 13.70 4.23 -28.35
CA PHE A 68 12.35 4.76 -28.58
C PHE A 68 11.18 3.96 -27.98
N LEU A 69 11.41 2.77 -27.38
CA LEU A 69 10.34 2.02 -26.72
C LEU A 69 10.06 2.47 -25.29
N HIS A 70 10.84 3.33 -24.75
CA HIS A 70 10.56 3.99 -23.47
C HIS A 70 10.43 5.50 -23.68
N GLY A 71 9.63 6.15 -22.87
CA GLY A 71 9.52 7.61 -22.89
C GLY A 71 10.82 8.32 -22.49
N ASN A 72 10.85 9.62 -22.61
CA ASN A 72 11.94 10.47 -22.13
C ASN A 72 12.06 10.28 -20.61
N GLY A 73 13.13 9.65 -20.17
CA GLY A 73 13.31 9.04 -18.87
C GLY A 73 13.36 9.96 -17.65
N HIS A 74 12.60 11.05 -17.62
CA HIS A 74 12.69 12.01 -16.53
C HIS A 74 11.73 11.78 -15.37
N SER A 75 10.63 11.05 -15.53
CA SER A 75 9.73 10.83 -14.41
C SER A 75 8.60 9.83 -14.66
N PHE A 76 8.89 8.58 -14.82
CA PHE A 76 7.82 7.57 -14.73
C PHE A 76 7.22 7.49 -13.33
N GLY A 77 7.95 8.00 -12.33
CA GLY A 77 7.58 7.85 -10.96
C GLY A 77 7.66 6.42 -10.44
N THR A 78 7.22 6.25 -9.22
CA THR A 78 7.05 4.94 -8.58
C THR A 78 5.83 4.97 -7.68
N HIS A 79 5.23 3.82 -7.49
CA HIS A 79 4.15 3.68 -6.51
C HIS A 79 4.72 3.90 -5.10
N LEU A 80 3.98 4.65 -4.29
CA LEU A 80 4.36 5.02 -2.93
C LEU A 80 3.40 4.36 -1.93
N PRO A 81 3.91 3.83 -0.82
CA PRO A 81 3.05 3.46 0.30
C PRO A 81 2.49 4.73 0.96
N ILE A 82 1.24 4.67 1.40
CA ILE A 82 0.64 5.74 2.22
C ILE A 82 1.37 5.82 3.57
N GLY A 83 1.69 4.66 4.15
CA GLY A 83 2.32 4.55 5.45
C GLY A 83 1.80 3.36 6.25
N ASP A 84 2.05 3.39 7.54
CA ASP A 84 1.68 2.33 8.46
C ASP A 84 0.68 2.85 9.50
N LEU A 85 -0.44 2.16 9.63
CA LEU A 85 -1.28 2.25 10.81
C LEU A 85 -0.72 1.29 11.87
N LYS A 86 -0.31 1.84 13.00
CA LYS A 86 0.21 1.08 14.14
C LYS A 86 -0.78 1.10 15.29
N LEU A 87 -1.01 -0.07 15.88
CA LEU A 87 -1.82 -0.23 17.07
C LEU A 87 -0.94 -0.86 18.14
N THR A 88 -0.77 -0.15 19.26
CA THR A 88 -0.08 -0.67 20.44
C THR A 88 -1.12 -1.01 21.48
N PHE A 89 -1.15 -2.26 21.90
CA PHE A 89 -2.12 -2.78 22.87
C PHE A 89 -1.51 -2.88 24.25
N SER A 90 -2.31 -2.62 25.27
CA SER A 90 -1.95 -2.85 26.66
C SER A 90 -2.83 -3.96 27.23
N TYR A 91 -2.19 -5.03 27.69
CA TYR A 91 -2.85 -6.18 28.28
C TYR A 91 -2.48 -6.31 29.78
N PRO A 92 -3.38 -6.85 30.62
CA PRO A 92 -3.08 -7.05 32.04
C PRO A 92 -2.08 -8.19 32.28
N GLU A 93 -1.90 -9.08 31.30
CA GLU A 93 -1.01 -10.25 31.34
C GLU A 93 -0.28 -10.39 30.00
N ASN A 94 0.86 -11.09 30.02
CA ASN A 94 1.67 -11.27 28.82
C ASN A 94 1.62 -12.71 28.25
N THR A 95 0.82 -13.61 28.87
CA THR A 95 0.74 -15.00 28.43
C THR A 95 -0.24 -15.13 27.28
N VAL A 96 0.29 -15.33 26.09
CA VAL A 96 -0.49 -15.52 24.87
C VAL A 96 -0.70 -17.00 24.61
N SER A 97 -1.93 -17.38 24.29
CA SER A 97 -2.31 -18.72 23.84
C SER A 97 -3.29 -18.66 22.68
N ASN A 98 -3.52 -19.80 22.04
CA ASN A 98 -4.50 -19.97 20.96
C ASN A 98 -4.35 -18.98 19.81
N TYR A 99 -3.13 -18.52 19.52
CA TYR A 99 -2.88 -17.61 18.41
C TYR A 99 -3.16 -18.30 17.08
N ARG A 100 -4.01 -17.66 16.27
CA ARG A 100 -4.29 -18.08 14.91
C ARG A 100 -4.52 -16.87 14.02
N ARG A 101 -3.89 -16.87 12.86
CA ARG A 101 -4.15 -15.91 11.79
C ARG A 101 -4.64 -16.64 10.55
N SER A 102 -5.69 -16.15 9.93
CA SER A 102 -6.30 -16.72 8.73
C SER A 102 -6.77 -15.63 7.78
N LEU A 103 -6.87 -16.00 6.50
CA LEU A 103 -7.56 -15.25 5.47
C LEU A 103 -8.62 -16.17 4.89
N ASP A 104 -9.87 -15.73 4.94
CA ASP A 104 -10.97 -16.38 4.24
C ASP A 104 -11.02 -15.81 2.81
N LEU A 105 -10.78 -16.65 1.81
CA LEU A 105 -10.76 -16.24 0.42
C LEU A 105 -12.16 -15.99 -0.16
N GLY A 106 -13.19 -16.54 0.46
CA GLY A 106 -14.59 -16.33 0.04
C GLY A 106 -15.12 -14.96 0.45
N THR A 107 -14.71 -14.48 1.64
CA THR A 107 -15.13 -13.19 2.20
C THR A 107 -14.07 -12.11 2.13
N ALA A 108 -12.83 -12.47 1.80
CA ALA A 108 -11.65 -11.60 1.83
C ALA A 108 -11.37 -10.98 3.21
N ILE A 109 -11.81 -11.63 4.30
CA ILE A 109 -11.58 -11.16 5.68
C ILE A 109 -10.31 -11.80 6.23
N SER A 110 -9.36 -10.96 6.66
CA SER A 110 -8.22 -11.37 7.48
C SER A 110 -8.60 -11.37 8.94
N THR A 111 -8.43 -12.51 9.62
CA THR A 111 -8.77 -12.66 11.03
C THR A 111 -7.54 -13.04 11.84
N THR A 112 -7.32 -12.35 12.96
CA THR A 112 -6.32 -12.68 13.97
C THR A 112 -7.02 -12.96 15.30
N ASN A 113 -6.91 -14.20 15.80
CA ASN A 113 -7.48 -14.67 17.06
C ASN A 113 -6.37 -15.00 18.04
N TYR A 114 -6.53 -14.66 19.29
CA TYR A 114 -5.63 -15.04 20.38
C TYR A 114 -6.32 -14.90 21.74
N THR A 115 -5.73 -15.53 22.73
CA THR A 115 -6.19 -15.49 24.13
C THR A 115 -5.08 -14.92 25.00
N ILE A 116 -5.42 -14.00 25.89
CA ILE A 116 -4.53 -13.51 26.95
C ILE A 116 -5.26 -13.69 28.28
N GLY A 117 -4.64 -14.46 29.17
CA GLY A 117 -5.33 -14.91 30.40
C GLY A 117 -6.60 -15.69 30.06
N ASP A 118 -7.74 -15.18 30.49
CA ASP A 118 -9.07 -15.73 30.21
C ASP A 118 -9.90 -14.90 29.22
N VAL A 119 -9.26 -13.99 28.48
CA VAL A 119 -9.91 -13.12 27.50
C VAL A 119 -9.52 -13.52 26.08
N ASN A 120 -10.53 -13.82 25.27
CA ASN A 120 -10.35 -14.04 23.84
C ASN A 120 -10.46 -12.71 23.08
N TYR A 121 -9.51 -12.46 22.20
CA TYR A 121 -9.47 -11.31 21.32
C TYR A 121 -9.60 -11.75 19.86
N VAL A 122 -10.37 -11.00 19.10
CA VAL A 122 -10.55 -11.19 17.65
C VAL A 122 -10.35 -9.87 16.96
N ARG A 123 -9.48 -9.85 15.94
CA ARG A 123 -9.33 -8.72 15.03
C ARG A 123 -9.64 -9.20 13.62
N GLU A 124 -10.54 -8.49 12.96
CA GLU A 124 -10.95 -8.72 11.59
C GLU A 124 -10.59 -7.49 10.76
N CYS A 125 -9.98 -7.70 9.61
CA CYS A 125 -9.62 -6.61 8.71
C CYS A 125 -10.01 -6.97 7.28
N PHE A 126 -10.68 -6.03 6.60
CA PHE A 126 -11.09 -6.18 5.20
C PHE A 126 -11.22 -4.81 4.52
N ALA A 127 -11.18 -4.79 3.20
CA ALA A 127 -11.44 -3.60 2.40
C ALA A 127 -12.78 -3.73 1.69
N THR A 128 -13.66 -2.71 1.81
CA THR A 128 -14.94 -2.69 1.09
C THR A 128 -14.73 -2.15 -0.31
N ASN A 129 -15.42 -2.71 -1.30
CA ASN A 129 -15.40 -2.16 -2.66
C ASN A 129 -16.40 -1.00 -2.83
N PRO A 130 -17.66 -1.09 -2.30
CA PRO A 130 -18.63 -0.01 -2.51
C PRO A 130 -18.27 1.32 -1.84
N ASP A 131 -17.61 1.24 -0.67
CA ASP A 131 -17.35 2.43 0.17
C ASP A 131 -15.91 2.90 0.09
N ASP A 132 -15.01 2.12 -0.56
CA ASP A 132 -13.57 2.40 -0.65
C ASP A 132 -12.90 2.65 0.71
N VAL A 133 -13.25 1.85 1.72
CA VAL A 133 -12.67 1.94 3.06
C VAL A 133 -12.03 0.64 3.52
N LEU A 134 -11.00 0.77 4.34
CA LEU A 134 -10.45 -0.32 5.13
C LEU A 134 -11.16 -0.38 6.47
N VAL A 135 -11.70 -1.54 6.82
CA VAL A 135 -12.38 -1.77 8.08
C VAL A 135 -11.51 -2.63 8.97
N LEU A 136 -11.22 -2.14 10.17
CA LEU A 136 -10.61 -2.91 11.25
C LEU A 136 -11.60 -3.04 12.38
N ARG A 137 -12.10 -4.27 12.60
CA ARG A 137 -13.00 -4.60 13.70
C ARG A 137 -12.23 -5.32 14.78
N MET A 138 -12.37 -4.85 16.00
CA MET A 138 -11.78 -5.48 17.18
C MET A 138 -12.87 -5.88 18.16
N SER A 139 -12.76 -7.08 18.70
CA SER A 139 -13.67 -7.57 19.74
C SER A 139 -12.93 -8.37 20.81
N ALA A 140 -13.49 -8.41 22.00
CA ALA A 140 -12.99 -9.17 23.12
C ALA A 140 -14.14 -9.85 23.86
N SER A 141 -13.89 -11.02 24.46
CA SER A 141 -14.89 -11.77 25.22
C SER A 141 -15.32 -11.09 26.52
N LYS A 142 -14.54 -10.11 27.00
CA LYS A 142 -14.89 -9.32 28.18
C LYS A 142 -15.06 -7.84 27.83
N LYS A 143 -15.97 -7.17 28.49
CA LYS A 143 -16.18 -5.73 28.35
C LYS A 143 -14.94 -4.95 28.82
N LYS A 144 -14.62 -3.84 28.13
CA LYS A 144 -13.51 -2.94 28.44
C LYS A 144 -12.12 -3.60 28.42
N ALA A 145 -11.97 -4.74 27.76
CA ALA A 145 -10.70 -5.45 27.66
C ALA A 145 -9.80 -4.91 26.51
N ILE A 146 -10.35 -4.17 25.57
CA ILE A 146 -9.57 -3.58 24.49
C ILE A 146 -9.04 -2.22 24.93
N ASN A 147 -7.72 -2.12 25.05
CA ASN A 147 -7.01 -0.88 25.31
C ASN A 147 -5.90 -0.75 24.26
N ALA A 148 -6.08 0.17 23.34
CA ALA A 148 -5.19 0.34 22.19
C ALA A 148 -4.85 1.82 21.96
N LYS A 149 -3.60 2.09 21.65
CA LYS A 149 -3.13 3.37 21.12
C LYS A 149 -2.93 3.21 19.62
N LEU A 150 -3.53 4.12 18.85
CA LEU A 150 -3.37 4.18 17.40
C LEU A 150 -2.38 5.29 17.04
N SER A 151 -1.57 5.02 16.02
CA SER A 151 -0.71 6.02 15.39
C SER A 151 -0.56 5.73 13.91
N LEU A 152 -0.37 6.77 13.11
CA LEU A 152 -0.03 6.69 11.70
C LEU A 152 1.41 7.15 11.52
N SER A 153 2.12 6.55 10.59
CA SER A 153 3.50 6.93 10.27
C SER A 153 3.81 6.68 8.80
N MET A 154 4.61 7.56 8.22
CA MET A 154 5.18 7.32 6.90
C MET A 154 6.66 7.73 6.88
N LEU A 155 7.39 7.34 5.81
CA LEU A 155 8.81 7.65 5.63
C LEU A 155 9.06 9.12 5.25
N ARG A 156 8.03 9.88 4.93
CA ARG A 156 8.09 11.27 4.50
C ARG A 156 7.46 12.18 5.56
N GLU A 157 7.73 13.47 5.44
CA GLU A 157 7.11 14.47 6.31
C GLU A 157 5.60 14.43 6.16
N SER A 158 4.93 14.37 7.29
CA SER A 158 3.48 14.30 7.37
C SER A 158 3.01 14.90 8.68
N GLU A 159 1.82 15.45 8.66
CA GLU A 159 1.16 16.00 9.84
C GLU A 159 0.09 15.04 10.33
N ILE A 160 0.02 14.90 11.64
CA ILE A 160 -1.02 14.10 12.30
C ILE A 160 -1.79 15.02 13.22
N SER A 161 -3.09 15.06 13.01
CA SER A 161 -4.01 15.82 13.85
C SER A 161 -5.17 14.95 14.29
N THR A 162 -5.94 15.43 15.26
CA THR A 162 -7.14 14.74 15.75
C THR A 162 -8.33 15.70 15.76
N ASP A 163 -9.45 15.22 15.29
CA ASP A 163 -10.73 15.93 15.38
C ASP A 163 -11.82 14.97 15.88
N GLY A 164 -12.28 15.19 17.10
CA GLY A 164 -13.25 14.32 17.75
C GLY A 164 -12.76 12.88 17.87
N ASN A 165 -13.35 11.98 17.10
CA ASN A 165 -13.00 10.56 17.02
C ASN A 165 -12.19 10.20 15.75
N GLN A 166 -11.68 11.21 15.04
CA GLN A 166 -10.87 11.03 13.83
C GLN A 166 -9.41 11.25 14.14
N LEU A 167 -8.56 10.44 13.53
CA LEU A 167 -7.12 10.64 13.42
C LEU A 167 -6.85 11.03 11.97
N ILE A 168 -6.41 12.25 11.74
CA ILE A 168 -6.18 12.81 10.42
C ILE A 168 -4.70 12.74 10.12
N PHE A 169 -4.35 12.26 8.95
CA PHE A 169 -2.99 12.08 8.49
C PHE A 169 -2.87 12.69 7.09
N GLU A 170 -2.12 13.77 6.99
CA GLU A 170 -2.00 14.52 5.74
C GLU A 170 -0.57 14.92 5.45
N GLY A 171 -0.27 15.13 4.17
CA GLY A 171 1.03 15.57 3.75
C GLY A 171 1.15 15.73 2.25
N THR A 172 2.29 16.27 1.84
CA THR A 172 2.66 16.39 0.43
C THR A 172 4.03 15.79 0.21
N VAL A 173 4.12 14.86 -0.71
CA VAL A 173 5.38 14.22 -1.08
C VAL A 173 5.90 14.83 -2.36
N ASN A 174 7.03 15.52 -2.28
CA ASN A 174 7.72 16.15 -3.42
C ASN A 174 8.94 15.34 -3.84
N PHE A 175 9.16 15.27 -5.14
CA PHE A 175 10.29 14.56 -5.77
C PHE A 175 11.08 15.48 -6.68
N PRO A 176 11.84 16.47 -6.16
CA PRO A 176 12.47 17.52 -6.94
C PRO A 176 13.48 17.00 -7.97
N LYS A 177 14.01 15.78 -7.80
CA LYS A 177 14.93 15.15 -8.77
C LYS A 177 14.23 14.43 -9.91
N GLN A 178 12.92 14.28 -9.86
CA GLN A 178 12.12 13.53 -10.84
C GLN A 178 11.21 14.46 -11.66
N GLY A 179 11.43 15.77 -11.62
CA GLY A 179 10.63 16.78 -12.29
C GLY A 179 9.61 17.45 -11.36
N PRO A 180 8.86 18.42 -11.88
CA PRO A 180 7.81 19.08 -11.13
C PRO A 180 6.70 18.07 -10.81
N GLY A 181 6.35 17.96 -9.56
CA GLY A 181 5.26 17.09 -9.14
C GLY A 181 5.31 16.75 -7.67
N GLY A 182 4.16 16.54 -7.12
CA GLY A 182 3.97 16.07 -5.77
C GLY A 182 2.65 15.32 -5.65
N VAL A 183 2.54 14.49 -4.64
CA VAL A 183 1.30 13.83 -4.27
C VAL A 183 0.87 14.36 -2.92
N SER A 184 -0.33 14.91 -2.86
CA SER A 184 -0.98 15.28 -1.59
C SER A 184 -1.95 14.19 -1.19
N PHE A 185 -2.01 13.91 0.10
CA PHE A 185 -2.89 12.91 0.69
C PHE A 185 -3.49 13.42 2.00
N GLN A 186 -4.66 12.95 2.33
CA GLN A 186 -5.37 13.20 3.57
C GLN A 186 -6.15 11.95 3.98
#